data_44caf235465c33febada51be8d55953d
#
_entry.id   44caf235465c33febada51be8d55953d
#
_cell.length_a   1.000
_cell.length_b   1.000
_cell.length_c   1.000
_cell.angle_alpha   90.00
_cell.angle_beta   90.00
_cell.angle_gamma   90.00
#
_symmetry.space_group_name_H-M   'P 1'
#
loop_
_entity.id
_entity.type
_entity.pdbx_description
1 polymer ?
#
loop_
_entity_poly.entity_id
_entity_poly.type
_entity_poly.pdbx_seq_one_letter_code
_entity_poly.pdbx_strand_id
1 'polypeptide(L)'
;MLRGISTMNLWAEDLPAAAKWYTELLDAEPYFSSEAAGRRSGYVEFRIGDYQHELGIIDRRFAPPGLAAEAGGVVVYWHVDDVTATLERLMSLGARQLEAVTERGPGFVTASVVDPFGNVLGIMYNRHYLDILANRGGAL
;
A
#
# COMPACT_ATOMS: atom_id res chain seq x y z
N MET A 1 -17.78 17.83 -2.39
CA MET A 1 -17.90 16.76 -1.36
C MET A 1 -16.89 15.65 -1.66
N LEU A 2 -16.17 15.17 -0.65
CA LEU A 2 -15.26 14.03 -0.78
C LEU A 2 -16.08 12.73 -0.83
N ARG A 3 -16.00 12.00 -1.94
CA ARG A 3 -16.82 10.81 -2.17
C ARG A 3 -16.15 9.50 -1.70
N GLY A 4 -14.84 9.50 -1.54
CA GLY A 4 -14.06 8.34 -1.13
C GLY A 4 -12.61 8.44 -1.56
N ILE A 5 -11.81 7.49 -1.11
CA ILE A 5 -10.41 7.38 -1.54
C ILE A 5 -10.39 6.82 -2.97
N SER A 6 -9.70 7.51 -3.87
CA SER A 6 -9.55 7.10 -5.26
C SER A 6 -8.23 6.37 -5.49
N THR A 7 -7.13 7.08 -5.30
CA THR A 7 -5.79 6.57 -5.58
C THR A 7 -4.88 6.88 -4.40
N MET A 8 -4.03 5.95 -4.05
CA MET A 8 -2.93 6.14 -3.10
C MET A 8 -1.62 6.13 -3.88
N ASN A 9 -0.83 7.19 -3.74
CA ASN A 9 0.46 7.30 -4.43
C ASN A 9 1.62 7.17 -3.44
N LEU A 10 2.57 6.33 -3.81
CA LEU A 10 3.87 6.16 -3.15
C LEU A 10 4.96 6.73 -4.06
N TRP A 11 6.12 6.98 -3.48
CA TRP A 11 7.26 7.58 -4.19
C TRP A 11 8.47 6.66 -4.11
N ALA A 12 9.24 6.58 -5.19
CA ALA A 12 10.47 5.79 -5.21
C ALA A 12 11.53 6.48 -6.07
N GLU A 13 12.78 6.49 -5.60
CA GLU A 13 13.91 6.95 -6.41
C GLU A 13 14.22 5.97 -7.52
N ASP A 14 14.09 4.67 -7.25
CA ASP A 14 14.25 3.60 -8.22
C ASP A 14 12.88 2.98 -8.52
N LEU A 15 12.17 3.56 -9.49
CA LEU A 15 10.84 3.08 -9.87
C LEU A 15 10.83 1.64 -10.37
N PRO A 16 11.76 1.19 -11.25
CA PRO A 16 11.78 -0.21 -11.66
C PRO A 16 11.95 -1.19 -10.50
N ALA A 17 12.82 -0.89 -9.54
CA ALA A 17 13.01 -1.72 -8.36
C ALA A 17 11.75 -1.73 -7.48
N ALA A 18 11.09 -0.59 -7.31
CA ALA A 18 9.84 -0.49 -6.56
C ALA A 18 8.71 -1.27 -7.24
N ALA A 19 8.56 -1.15 -8.54
CA ALA A 19 7.56 -1.91 -9.30
C ALA A 19 7.76 -3.43 -9.13
N LYS A 20 9.00 -3.90 -9.21
CA LYS A 20 9.33 -5.31 -8.99
C LYS A 20 9.00 -5.76 -7.55
N TRP A 21 9.36 -4.95 -6.56
CA TRP A 21 9.12 -5.26 -5.15
C TRP A 21 7.62 -5.37 -4.85
N TYR A 22 6.81 -4.41 -5.36
CA TYR A 22 5.36 -4.44 -5.17
C TYR A 22 4.68 -5.55 -5.97
N THR A 23 5.17 -5.89 -7.15
CA THR A 23 4.71 -7.07 -7.91
C THR A 23 4.88 -8.34 -7.08
N GLU A 24 6.03 -8.51 -6.43
CA GLU A 24 6.28 -9.66 -5.57
C GLU A 24 5.40 -9.65 -4.31
N LEU A 25 5.31 -8.49 -3.63
CA LEU A 25 4.49 -8.36 -2.42
C LEU A 25 3.01 -8.65 -2.69
N LEU A 26 2.48 -8.09 -3.78
CA LEU A 26 1.05 -8.14 -4.11
C LEU A 26 0.67 -9.39 -4.91
N ASP A 27 1.65 -10.14 -5.39
CA ASP A 27 1.44 -11.25 -6.32
C ASP A 27 0.57 -10.83 -7.51
N ALA A 28 0.86 -9.66 -8.06
CA ALA A 28 0.10 -9.06 -9.15
C ALA A 28 0.99 -8.17 -10.00
N GLU A 29 0.79 -8.24 -11.32
CA GLU A 29 1.46 -7.34 -12.24
C GLU A 29 0.82 -5.95 -12.23
N PRO A 30 1.57 -4.90 -12.57
CA PRO A 30 0.98 -3.57 -12.73
C PRO A 30 -0.17 -3.59 -13.73
N TYR A 31 -1.27 -2.95 -13.35
CA TYR A 31 -2.42 -2.73 -14.23
C TYR A 31 -2.08 -1.75 -15.37
N PHE A 32 -1.26 -0.75 -15.07
CA PHE A 32 -0.85 0.30 -15.99
C PHE A 32 0.61 0.70 -15.75
N SER A 33 1.29 1.05 -16.83
CA SER A 33 2.63 1.67 -16.78
C SER A 33 2.69 2.76 -17.82
N SER A 34 3.19 3.94 -17.43
CA SER A 34 3.34 5.06 -18.38
C SER A 34 4.30 4.72 -19.51
N GLU A 35 5.34 3.95 -19.24
CA GLU A 35 6.29 3.48 -20.26
C GLU A 35 5.62 2.53 -21.26
N ALA A 36 4.86 1.54 -20.77
CA ALA A 36 4.12 0.61 -21.63
C ALA A 36 3.06 1.30 -22.48
N ALA A 37 2.55 2.46 -22.03
CA ALA A 37 1.61 3.28 -22.78
C ALA A 37 2.29 4.23 -23.79
N GLY A 38 3.61 4.10 -23.99
CA GLY A 38 4.38 4.94 -24.89
C GLY A 38 4.65 6.35 -24.38
N ARG A 39 4.48 6.57 -23.08
CA ARG A 39 4.74 7.83 -22.40
C ARG A 39 6.10 7.78 -21.69
N ARG A 40 6.57 8.94 -21.22
CA ARG A 40 7.78 9.00 -20.40
C ARG A 40 7.63 8.14 -19.15
N SER A 41 8.60 7.29 -18.84
CA SER A 41 8.63 6.49 -17.63
C SER A 41 8.58 7.38 -16.39
N GLY A 42 7.76 7.01 -15.41
CA GLY A 42 7.64 7.77 -14.17
C GLY A 42 6.48 7.32 -13.29
N TYR A 43 5.62 6.41 -13.79
CA TYR A 43 4.44 5.97 -13.07
C TYR A 43 4.06 4.53 -13.38
N VAL A 44 3.78 3.76 -12.34
CA VAL A 44 3.13 2.45 -12.45
C VAL A 44 1.93 2.42 -11.52
N GLU A 45 0.90 1.67 -11.91
CA GLU A 45 -0.33 1.53 -11.12
C GLU A 45 -0.70 0.07 -10.95
N PHE A 46 -1.06 -0.29 -9.72
CA PHE A 46 -1.64 -1.59 -9.38
C PHE A 46 -3.12 -1.41 -9.02
N ARG A 47 -3.91 -2.44 -9.28
CA ARG A 47 -5.27 -2.59 -8.74
C ARG A 47 -5.21 -3.63 -7.65
N ILE A 48 -5.62 -3.28 -6.45
CA ILE A 48 -5.34 -4.08 -5.26
C ILE A 48 -6.59 -4.38 -4.44
N GLY A 49 -6.60 -5.60 -3.91
CA GLY A 49 -7.55 -6.03 -2.89
C GLY A 49 -8.99 -6.18 -3.35
N ASP A 50 -9.87 -6.38 -2.38
CA ASP A 50 -11.29 -6.67 -2.58
C ASP A 50 -12.05 -5.56 -3.28
N TYR A 51 -11.60 -4.31 -3.15
CA TYR A 51 -12.24 -3.12 -3.70
C TYR A 51 -11.56 -2.59 -4.96
N GLN A 52 -10.51 -3.25 -5.43
CA GLN A 52 -9.75 -2.84 -6.62
C GLN A 52 -9.24 -1.38 -6.50
N HIS A 53 -8.74 -1.03 -5.34
CA HIS A 53 -8.15 0.30 -5.13
C HIS A 53 -6.92 0.51 -6.02
N GLU A 54 -6.73 1.75 -6.43
CA GLU A 54 -5.55 2.13 -7.21
C GLU A 54 -4.38 2.44 -6.31
N LEU A 55 -3.27 1.72 -6.50
CA LEU A 55 -1.98 2.01 -5.89
C LEU A 55 -1.03 2.47 -6.97
N GLY A 56 -0.67 3.74 -6.94
CA GLY A 56 0.34 4.31 -7.83
C GLY A 56 1.71 4.34 -7.19
N ILE A 57 2.75 4.12 -7.97
CA ILE A 57 4.13 4.38 -7.57
C ILE A 57 4.72 5.34 -8.58
N ILE A 58 5.25 6.45 -8.10
CA ILE A 58 5.73 7.55 -8.92
C ILE A 58 7.22 7.73 -8.68
N ASP A 59 7.97 7.97 -9.75
CA ASP A 59 9.37 8.36 -9.65
C ASP A 59 9.48 9.64 -8.81
N ARG A 60 10.32 9.62 -7.78
CA ARG A 60 10.46 10.72 -6.82
C ARG A 60 10.84 12.04 -7.46
N ARG A 61 11.51 12.03 -8.63
CA ARG A 61 11.82 13.29 -9.36
C ARG A 61 10.59 14.10 -9.74
N PHE A 62 9.40 13.47 -9.77
CA PHE A 62 8.13 14.15 -10.05
C PHE A 62 7.38 14.56 -8.78
N ALA A 63 7.98 14.37 -7.60
CA ALA A 63 7.34 14.75 -6.34
C ALA A 63 7.12 16.26 -6.29
N PRO A 64 5.97 16.73 -5.76
CA PRO A 64 5.75 18.15 -5.57
C PRO A 64 6.79 18.76 -4.64
N PRO A 65 7.20 20.02 -4.86
CA PRO A 65 8.05 20.74 -3.92
C PRO A 65 7.44 20.73 -2.51
N GLY A 66 8.26 20.45 -1.51
CA GLY A 66 7.80 20.41 -0.12
C GLY A 66 7.29 19.07 0.36
N LEU A 67 7.19 18.07 -0.52
CA LEU A 67 6.89 16.70 -0.09
C LEU A 67 8.11 16.14 0.67
N ALA A 68 7.88 15.67 1.90
CA ALA A 68 8.95 15.10 2.72
C ALA A 68 9.55 13.86 2.06
N ALA A 69 10.90 13.77 2.07
CA ALA A 69 11.62 12.62 1.54
C ALA A 69 11.68 11.46 2.53
N GLU A 70 11.53 11.75 3.82
CA GLU A 70 11.55 10.74 4.88
C GLU A 70 10.15 10.19 5.14
N ALA A 71 10.09 8.95 5.64
CA ALA A 71 8.84 8.30 6.00
C ALA A 71 8.11 9.06 7.09
N GLY A 72 6.83 9.39 6.86
CA GLY A 72 6.02 10.12 7.82
C GLY A 72 4.68 10.57 7.24
N GLY A 73 3.95 11.35 8.01
CA GLY A 73 2.65 11.86 7.62
C GLY A 73 1.54 10.81 7.73
N VAL A 74 0.84 10.57 6.63
CA VAL A 74 -0.28 9.63 6.59
C VAL A 74 0.22 8.20 6.69
N VAL A 75 -0.44 7.39 7.51
CA VAL A 75 -0.28 5.93 7.50
C VAL A 75 -1.57 5.32 6.95
N VAL A 76 -1.45 4.63 5.83
CA VAL A 76 -2.56 3.88 5.25
C VAL A 76 -2.46 2.43 5.72
N TYR A 77 -3.52 1.92 6.30
CA TYR A 77 -3.59 0.54 6.78
C TYR A 77 -4.33 -0.34 5.77
N TRP A 78 -3.69 -1.43 5.41
CA TRP A 78 -4.26 -2.46 4.54
C TRP A 78 -4.81 -3.57 5.41
N HIS A 79 -6.04 -4.00 5.14
CA HIS A 79 -6.57 -5.16 5.86
C HIS A 79 -5.81 -6.43 5.46
N VAL A 80 -5.41 -7.21 6.46
CA VAL A 80 -4.79 -8.52 6.29
C VAL A 80 -5.44 -9.51 7.27
N ASP A 81 -5.45 -10.79 6.91
CA ASP A 81 -6.07 -11.81 7.77
C ASP A 81 -5.17 -12.19 8.95
N ASP A 82 -3.85 -12.11 8.78
CA ASP A 82 -2.87 -12.43 9.81
C ASP A 82 -1.78 -11.35 9.84
N VAL A 83 -1.85 -10.47 10.84
CA VAL A 83 -0.94 -9.32 10.97
C VAL A 83 0.48 -9.79 11.24
N THR A 84 0.68 -10.78 12.11
CA THR A 84 2.01 -11.28 12.46
C THR A 84 2.70 -11.92 11.26
N ALA A 85 2.02 -12.79 10.55
CA ALA A 85 2.56 -13.45 9.35
C ALA A 85 2.86 -12.43 8.25
N THR A 86 2.00 -11.44 8.07
CA THR A 86 2.21 -10.39 7.07
C THR A 86 3.40 -9.51 7.43
N LEU A 87 3.56 -9.13 8.69
CA LEU A 87 4.72 -8.37 9.14
C LEU A 87 6.02 -9.13 8.87
N GLU A 88 6.07 -10.42 9.21
CA GLU A 88 7.23 -11.27 8.96
C GLU A 88 7.56 -11.33 7.46
N ARG A 89 6.55 -11.48 6.60
CA ARG A 89 6.75 -11.48 5.15
C ARG A 89 7.30 -10.15 4.66
N LEU A 90 6.74 -9.03 5.09
CA LEU A 90 7.23 -7.70 4.72
C LEU A 90 8.70 -7.52 5.09
N MET A 91 9.07 -7.93 6.31
CA MET A 91 10.45 -7.85 6.77
C MET A 91 11.37 -8.78 5.97
N SER A 92 10.91 -9.97 5.61
CA SER A 92 11.68 -10.89 4.75
C SER A 92 11.93 -10.34 3.35
N LEU A 93 11.06 -9.45 2.88
CA LEU A 93 11.19 -8.75 1.60
C LEU A 93 12.05 -7.47 1.71
N GLY A 94 12.58 -7.17 2.89
CA GLY A 94 13.47 -6.04 3.09
C GLY A 94 12.84 -4.79 3.70
N ALA A 95 11.57 -4.82 4.07
CA ALA A 95 10.95 -3.72 4.81
C ALA A 95 11.48 -3.68 6.25
N ARG A 96 11.45 -2.49 6.84
CA ARG A 96 11.89 -2.26 8.22
C ARG A 96 10.68 -2.04 9.12
N GLN A 97 10.61 -2.76 10.24
CA GLN A 97 9.53 -2.56 11.20
C GLN A 97 9.53 -1.11 11.72
N LEU A 98 8.37 -0.46 11.64
CA LEU A 98 8.14 0.85 12.25
C LEU A 98 7.40 0.68 13.58
N GLU A 99 6.35 -0.10 13.57
CA GLU A 99 5.51 -0.35 14.75
C GLU A 99 5.22 -1.84 14.88
N ALA A 100 5.48 -2.40 16.05
CA ALA A 100 5.24 -3.81 16.33
C ALA A 100 3.74 -4.15 16.30
N VAL A 101 3.43 -5.44 16.18
CA VAL A 101 2.04 -5.94 16.31
C VAL A 101 1.46 -5.46 17.62
N THR A 102 0.34 -4.74 17.54
CA THR A 102 -0.31 -4.10 18.68
C THR A 102 -1.80 -4.32 18.63
N GLU A 103 -2.36 -4.86 19.69
CA GLU A 103 -3.82 -4.93 19.85
C GLU A 103 -4.36 -3.56 20.20
N ARG A 104 -5.37 -3.10 19.43
CA ARG A 104 -6.02 -1.80 19.63
C ARG A 104 -7.42 -1.94 20.23
N GLY A 105 -7.90 -3.16 20.35
CA GLY A 105 -9.23 -3.52 20.87
C GLY A 105 -9.71 -4.80 20.23
N PRO A 106 -10.88 -5.35 20.66
CA PRO A 106 -11.43 -6.59 20.11
C PRO A 106 -11.68 -6.47 18.59
N GLY A 107 -10.98 -7.28 17.79
CA GLY A 107 -11.10 -7.26 16.33
C GLY A 107 -10.27 -6.19 15.63
N PHE A 108 -9.31 -5.58 16.32
CA PHE A 108 -8.42 -4.55 15.73
C PHE A 108 -6.99 -4.79 16.19
N VAL A 109 -6.14 -5.17 15.25
CA VAL A 109 -4.71 -5.40 15.47
C VAL A 109 -3.95 -4.65 14.39
N THR A 110 -2.89 -3.93 14.74
CA THR A 110 -2.11 -3.13 13.79
C THR A 110 -0.63 -3.44 13.86
N ALA A 111 0.06 -3.19 12.77
CA ALA A 111 1.51 -3.08 12.67
C ALA A 111 1.86 -2.15 11.52
N SER A 112 3.10 -1.72 11.45
CA SER A 112 3.54 -0.93 10.30
C SER A 112 5.02 -1.14 10.01
N VAL A 113 5.39 -0.90 8.77
CA VAL A 113 6.75 -0.97 8.27
C VAL A 113 7.07 0.25 7.43
N VAL A 114 8.37 0.47 7.21
CA VAL A 114 8.85 1.34 6.13
C VAL A 114 9.34 0.42 5.02
N ASP A 115 8.84 0.62 3.81
CA ASP A 115 9.28 -0.17 2.67
C ASP A 115 10.73 0.18 2.27
N PRO A 116 11.39 -0.58 1.39
CA PRO A 116 12.77 -0.28 0.98
C PRO A 116 12.94 1.07 0.27
N PHE A 117 11.85 1.76 -0.05
CA PHE A 117 11.86 3.01 -0.82
C PHE A 117 11.49 4.23 0.05
N GLY A 118 11.28 4.03 1.35
CA GLY A 118 10.99 5.09 2.31
C GLY A 118 9.50 5.39 2.53
N ASN A 119 8.60 4.53 2.07
CA ASN A 119 7.15 4.70 2.27
C ASN A 119 6.67 3.90 3.48
N VAL A 120 5.73 4.47 4.23
CA VAL A 120 5.10 3.77 5.34
C VAL A 120 3.96 2.89 4.82
N LEU A 121 3.99 1.61 5.21
CA LEU A 121 2.90 0.67 4.99
C LEU A 121 2.33 0.23 6.33
N GLY A 122 1.07 0.54 6.58
CA GLY A 122 0.33 0.00 7.71
C GLY A 122 -0.39 -1.29 7.32
N ILE A 123 -0.45 -2.24 8.22
CA ILE A 123 -1.24 -3.45 8.07
C ILE A 123 -2.11 -3.62 9.30
N MET A 124 -3.32 -4.11 9.12
CA MET A 124 -4.21 -4.36 10.25
C MET A 124 -5.20 -5.48 9.97
N TYR A 125 -5.56 -6.18 11.02
CA TYR A 125 -6.81 -6.93 11.06
C TYR A 125 -7.90 -5.97 11.52
N ASN A 126 -8.94 -5.82 10.70
CA ASN A 126 -10.02 -4.86 10.98
C ASN A 126 -11.37 -5.55 10.75
N ARG A 127 -12.04 -5.87 11.83
CA ARG A 127 -13.34 -6.55 11.74
C ARG A 127 -14.38 -5.71 11.00
N HIS A 128 -14.34 -4.40 11.17
CA HIS A 128 -15.26 -3.50 10.44
C HIS A 128 -15.08 -3.60 8.92
N TYR A 129 -13.83 -3.72 8.43
CA TYR A 129 -13.56 -3.94 7.01
C TYR A 129 -14.29 -5.20 6.50
N LEU A 130 -14.19 -6.30 7.24
CA LEU A 130 -14.82 -7.56 6.86
C LEU A 130 -16.36 -7.47 6.93
N ASP A 131 -16.89 -6.76 7.93
CA ASP A 131 -18.35 -6.57 8.06
C ASP A 131 -18.91 -5.76 6.87
N ILE A 132 -18.22 -4.70 6.46
CA ILE A 132 -18.62 -3.92 5.30
C ILE A 132 -18.53 -4.75 4.02
N LEU A 133 -17.45 -5.52 3.85
CA LEU A 133 -17.27 -6.40 2.69
C LEU A 133 -18.38 -7.44 2.60
N ALA A 134 -18.73 -8.08 3.70
CA ALA A 134 -19.81 -9.06 3.77
C ALA A 134 -21.17 -8.43 3.41
N ASN A 135 -21.45 -7.22 3.91
CA ASN A 135 -22.69 -6.51 3.64
C ASN A 135 -22.82 -6.03 2.19
N ARG A 136 -21.71 -5.74 1.51
CA ARG A 136 -21.73 -5.41 0.08
C ARG A 136 -22.32 -6.51 -0.77
N GLY A 137 -22.00 -7.77 -0.45
CA GLY A 137 -22.54 -8.92 -1.16
C GLY A 137 -24.03 -9.16 -0.90
N GLY A 138 -24.56 -8.71 0.25
CA GLY A 138 -25.94 -8.91 0.66
C GLY A 138 -26.87 -7.72 0.39
N ALA A 139 -26.33 -6.53 0.11
CA ALA A 139 -27.09 -5.29 -0.05
C ALA A 139 -27.63 -5.07 -1.48
N LEU A 140 -27.36 -5.99 -2.38
CA LEU A 140 -27.82 -5.97 -3.78
C LEU A 140 -28.86 -7.08 -3.98
#